data_e83d73c6857353ba19882c44344c9ab7
#
_entry.id   e83d73c6857353ba19882c44344c9ab7
#
_cell.length_a   1.000
_cell.length_b   1.000
_cell.length_c   1.000
_cell.angle_alpha   90.00
_cell.angle_beta   90.00
_cell.angle_gamma   90.00
#
_symmetry.space_group_name_H-M   'P 1'
#
loop_
_entity.id
_entity.type
_entity.pdbx_description
1 polymer ?
#
loop_
_entity_poly.entity_id
_entity_poly.type
_entity_poly.pdbx_seq_one_letter_code
_entity_poly.pdbx_strand_id
1 'polypeptide(L)'
;MWLLKRILFPVYIIHMVILYGYIAKIAYLQEMPIGVMNGYALFATVFYALFYFSLHRENNDRIRMLLRIGGALMIPIFIVQAAGLYIRIFAYGLTSMRYISIACMIFGICVAISGIFGIFARKLLPAAIVIVLFSTLTPLNLIDVPAYDQGMRLKFVVEKYGIVKNGTVSVPMNITSEDEKILKSSFSYLSGNEGAWRFPCVKTLSESTLFHEFIYSEKEDGKLNLTHTWNTISVSGYNRMYMFDEYVKNNVLSVETESGTYNVDINKYLEEADKVKNKNIEERMIYKVDENHILYFSDVYVDKSEDIKIHVSGFLLEKQLEAL
;
A
#
# COMPACT_ATOMS: atom_id res chain seq x y z
N MET A 1 37.81 -11.27 7.97
CA MET A 1 38.31 -11.55 6.61
C MET A 1 37.86 -12.89 6.05
N TRP A 2 37.97 -14.03 6.78
CA TRP A 2 37.57 -15.35 6.26
C TRP A 2 36.08 -15.43 5.92
N LEU A 3 35.17 -14.99 6.82
CA LEU A 3 33.72 -14.95 6.64
C LEU A 3 33.34 -14.14 5.39
N LEU A 4 33.96 -12.97 5.22
CA LEU A 4 33.69 -12.05 4.14
C LEU A 4 34.04 -12.64 2.77
N LYS A 5 35.20 -13.34 2.68
CA LYS A 5 35.66 -13.94 1.41
C LYS A 5 34.99 -15.29 1.09
N ARG A 6 34.64 -16.12 2.10
CA ARG A 6 34.09 -17.47 1.88
C ARG A 6 32.58 -17.57 1.90
N ILE A 7 31.90 -16.68 2.57
CA ILE A 7 30.43 -16.74 2.70
C ILE A 7 29.78 -15.52 2.01
N LEU A 8 30.13 -14.32 2.44
CA LEU A 8 29.44 -13.13 1.93
C LEU A 8 29.71 -12.85 0.45
N PHE A 9 30.93 -13.11 -0.03
CA PHE A 9 31.27 -12.86 -1.43
C PHE A 9 30.53 -13.77 -2.42
N PRO A 10 30.44 -15.11 -2.22
CA PRO A 10 29.60 -15.95 -3.06
C PRO A 10 28.12 -15.56 -3.03
N VAL A 11 27.57 -15.23 -1.85
CA VAL A 11 26.19 -14.76 -1.71
C VAL A 11 25.97 -13.47 -2.50
N TYR A 12 26.91 -12.54 -2.45
CA TYR A 12 26.86 -11.31 -3.24
C TYR A 12 26.89 -11.59 -4.74
N ILE A 13 27.74 -12.51 -5.20
CA ILE A 13 27.78 -12.89 -6.63
C ILE A 13 26.44 -13.46 -7.08
N ILE A 14 25.86 -14.39 -6.31
CA ILE A 14 24.54 -14.96 -6.61
C ILE A 14 23.48 -13.86 -6.66
N HIS A 15 23.50 -12.95 -5.68
CA HIS A 15 22.59 -11.81 -5.66
C HIS A 15 22.74 -10.92 -6.90
N MET A 16 23.96 -10.63 -7.32
CA MET A 16 24.25 -9.86 -8.54
C MET A 16 23.75 -10.57 -9.82
N VAL A 17 23.94 -11.88 -9.92
CA VAL A 17 23.43 -12.68 -11.06
C VAL A 17 21.90 -12.60 -11.13
N ILE A 18 21.22 -12.78 -10.01
CA ILE A 18 19.75 -12.66 -9.92
C ILE A 18 19.32 -11.27 -10.33
N LEU A 19 19.97 -10.23 -9.81
CA LEU A 19 19.64 -8.84 -10.08
C LEU A 19 19.81 -8.48 -11.56
N TYR A 20 20.91 -8.93 -12.19
CA TYR A 20 21.13 -8.74 -13.62
C TYR A 20 20.17 -9.54 -14.48
N GLY A 21 19.83 -10.78 -14.08
CA GLY A 21 18.76 -11.56 -14.73
C GLY A 21 17.42 -10.82 -14.69
N TYR A 22 17.14 -10.15 -13.57
CA TYR A 22 15.94 -9.34 -13.41
C TYR A 22 15.97 -8.07 -14.28
N ILE A 23 17.12 -7.40 -14.38
CA ILE A 23 17.31 -6.25 -15.29
C ILE A 23 17.10 -6.68 -16.75
N ALA A 24 17.65 -7.83 -17.15
CA ALA A 24 17.46 -8.39 -18.48
C ALA A 24 15.97 -8.69 -18.76
N LYS A 25 15.24 -9.24 -17.77
CA LYS A 25 13.80 -9.47 -17.87
C LYS A 25 13.03 -8.14 -18.08
N ILE A 26 13.34 -7.10 -17.33
CA ILE A 26 12.73 -5.76 -17.50
C ILE A 26 13.01 -5.23 -18.93
N ALA A 27 14.25 -5.35 -19.40
CA ALA A 27 14.62 -4.88 -20.73
C ALA A 27 13.91 -5.66 -21.85
N TYR A 28 13.66 -6.95 -21.64
CA TYR A 28 12.96 -7.80 -22.61
C TYR A 28 11.44 -7.56 -22.63
N LEU A 29 10.81 -7.50 -21.45
CA LEU A 29 9.36 -7.35 -21.31
C LEU A 29 8.90 -5.88 -21.44
N GLN A 30 9.83 -4.91 -21.34
CA GLN A 30 9.53 -3.47 -21.29
C GLN A 30 8.54 -3.09 -20.18
N GLU A 31 8.39 -3.94 -19.16
CA GLU A 31 7.52 -3.72 -18.01
C GLU A 31 8.35 -3.56 -16.74
N MET A 32 8.08 -2.51 -15.98
CA MET A 32 8.70 -2.27 -14.67
C MET A 32 7.88 -2.97 -13.58
N PRO A 33 8.36 -4.08 -13.02
CA PRO A 33 7.61 -4.75 -11.95
C PRO A 33 7.58 -3.93 -10.66
N ILE A 34 6.44 -4.00 -10.00
CA ILE A 34 6.10 -3.16 -8.87
C ILE A 34 6.94 -3.56 -7.62
N GLY A 35 7.85 -2.71 -7.15
CA GLY A 35 8.42 -2.72 -5.80
C GLY A 35 9.70 -3.50 -5.57
N VAL A 36 9.92 -4.56 -6.26
CA VAL A 36 10.95 -5.56 -5.96
C VAL A 36 12.36 -5.06 -6.21
N MET A 37 12.57 -4.31 -7.31
CA MET A 37 13.89 -3.82 -7.73
C MET A 37 14.57 -2.93 -6.68
N ASN A 38 13.78 -2.10 -5.99
CA ASN A 38 14.32 -1.16 -5.02
C ASN A 38 14.97 -1.85 -3.82
N GLY A 39 14.33 -2.90 -3.30
CA GLY A 39 14.90 -3.71 -2.21
C GLY A 39 16.19 -4.43 -2.62
N TYR A 40 16.19 -5.06 -3.78
CA TYR A 40 17.39 -5.76 -4.29
C TYR A 40 18.57 -4.81 -4.56
N ALA A 41 18.30 -3.63 -5.12
CA ALA A 41 19.33 -2.61 -5.33
C ALA A 41 19.91 -2.09 -4.02
N LEU A 42 19.08 -1.93 -2.98
CA LEU A 42 19.51 -1.55 -1.63
C LEU A 42 20.46 -2.62 -1.05
N PHE A 43 20.08 -3.90 -1.12
CA PHE A 43 20.94 -5.00 -0.67
C PHE A 43 22.29 -5.02 -1.43
N ALA A 44 22.27 -4.88 -2.76
CA ALA A 44 23.48 -4.81 -3.55
C ALA A 44 24.38 -3.65 -3.11
N THR A 45 23.80 -2.49 -2.82
CA THR A 45 24.50 -1.30 -2.33
C THR A 45 25.17 -1.56 -0.98
N VAL A 46 24.43 -2.13 -0.03
CA VAL A 46 24.96 -2.47 1.32
C VAL A 46 26.09 -3.46 1.22
N PHE A 47 25.94 -4.54 0.46
CA PHE A 47 26.99 -5.54 0.28
C PHE A 47 28.23 -4.94 -0.40
N TYR A 48 28.04 -4.17 -1.47
CA TYR A 48 29.16 -3.53 -2.15
C TYR A 48 29.89 -2.54 -1.23
N ALA A 49 29.17 -1.72 -0.47
CA ALA A 49 29.75 -0.80 0.49
C ALA A 49 30.56 -1.56 1.57
N LEU A 50 30.02 -2.66 2.10
CA LEU A 50 30.69 -3.50 3.08
C LEU A 50 31.99 -4.09 2.52
N PHE A 51 32.00 -4.60 1.28
CA PHE A 51 33.21 -5.07 0.61
C PHE A 51 34.20 -3.94 0.37
N TYR A 52 33.74 -2.79 -0.11
CA TYR A 52 34.58 -1.65 -0.33
C TYR A 52 35.27 -1.18 0.95
N PHE A 53 34.53 -0.94 2.04
CA PHE A 53 35.11 -0.51 3.31
C PHE A 53 36.04 -1.54 3.93
N SER A 54 35.79 -2.82 3.74
CA SER A 54 36.63 -3.88 4.29
C SER A 54 37.92 -4.13 3.51
N LEU A 55 37.90 -3.89 2.19
CA LEU A 55 38.96 -4.34 1.30
C LEU A 55 39.75 -3.20 0.62
N HIS A 56 39.27 -1.95 0.64
CA HIS A 56 39.93 -0.84 -0.07
C HIS A 56 41.34 -0.52 0.40
N ARG A 57 41.71 -0.96 1.61
CA ARG A 57 43.07 -0.78 2.20
C ARG A 57 44.04 -1.90 1.86
N GLU A 58 43.56 -3.01 1.28
CA GLU A 58 44.44 -4.12 0.91
C GLU A 58 45.31 -3.72 -0.29
N ASN A 59 46.61 -3.88 -0.17
CA ASN A 59 47.56 -3.54 -1.23
C ASN A 59 47.72 -4.71 -2.23
N ASN A 60 46.58 -5.16 -2.80
CA ASN A 60 46.49 -6.27 -3.74
C ASN A 60 45.78 -5.81 -4.99
N ASP A 61 46.44 -5.89 -6.15
CA ASP A 61 45.92 -5.43 -7.43
C ASP A 61 44.65 -6.18 -7.87
N ARG A 62 44.54 -7.49 -7.53
CA ARG A 62 43.34 -8.26 -7.81
C ARG A 62 42.14 -7.75 -7.02
N ILE A 63 42.34 -7.36 -5.78
CA ILE A 63 41.28 -6.81 -4.94
C ILE A 63 40.87 -5.44 -5.45
N ARG A 64 41.83 -4.59 -5.80
CA ARG A 64 41.52 -3.30 -6.45
C ARG A 64 40.74 -3.46 -7.74
N MET A 65 41.11 -4.41 -8.58
CA MET A 65 40.39 -4.73 -9.81
C MET A 65 38.96 -5.21 -9.52
N LEU A 66 38.75 -6.12 -8.54
CA LEU A 66 37.43 -6.57 -8.14
C LEU A 66 36.53 -5.44 -7.63
N LEU A 67 37.08 -4.51 -6.83
CA LEU A 67 36.34 -3.34 -6.37
C LEU A 67 35.94 -2.41 -7.52
N ARG A 68 36.83 -2.20 -8.50
CA ARG A 68 36.51 -1.41 -9.71
C ARG A 68 35.41 -2.04 -10.53
N ILE A 69 35.49 -3.33 -10.79
CA ILE A 69 34.45 -4.09 -11.53
C ILE A 69 33.14 -4.05 -10.76
N GLY A 70 33.17 -4.28 -9.45
CA GLY A 70 31.99 -4.22 -8.59
C GLY A 70 31.30 -2.86 -8.64
N GLY A 71 32.08 -1.76 -8.56
CA GLY A 71 31.56 -0.40 -8.70
C GLY A 71 30.94 -0.15 -10.07
N ALA A 72 31.60 -0.59 -11.15
CA ALA A 72 31.06 -0.46 -12.50
C ALA A 72 29.76 -1.23 -12.70
N LEU A 73 29.66 -2.42 -12.10
CA LEU A 73 28.43 -3.24 -12.10
C LEU A 73 27.28 -2.61 -11.30
N MET A 74 27.55 -1.71 -10.35
CA MET A 74 26.47 -1.00 -9.65
C MET A 74 25.79 0.07 -10.51
N ILE A 75 26.44 0.61 -11.53
CA ILE A 75 25.91 1.72 -12.34
C ILE A 75 24.60 1.35 -13.06
N PRO A 76 24.52 0.24 -13.83
CA PRO A 76 23.26 -0.15 -14.46
C PRO A 76 22.14 -0.39 -13.45
N ILE A 77 22.46 -0.91 -12.26
CA ILE A 77 21.49 -1.14 -11.19
C ILE A 77 20.89 0.18 -10.73
N PHE A 78 21.72 1.20 -10.49
CA PHE A 78 21.25 2.53 -10.10
C PHE A 78 20.42 3.22 -11.19
N ILE A 79 20.76 3.02 -12.47
CA ILE A 79 19.95 3.55 -13.58
C ILE A 79 18.54 2.94 -13.56
N VAL A 80 18.44 1.62 -13.44
CA VAL A 80 17.14 0.94 -13.40
C VAL A 80 16.38 1.28 -12.12
N GLN A 81 17.08 1.38 -10.97
CA GLN A 81 16.48 1.83 -9.71
C GLN A 81 15.93 3.26 -9.80
N ALA A 82 16.70 4.20 -10.40
CA ALA A 82 16.27 5.57 -10.60
C ALA A 82 15.05 5.66 -11.51
N ALA A 83 15.02 4.91 -12.62
CA ALA A 83 13.86 4.84 -13.51
C ALA A 83 12.62 4.30 -12.78
N GLY A 84 12.77 3.22 -12.00
CA GLY A 84 11.67 2.67 -11.21
C GLY A 84 11.16 3.62 -10.12
N LEU A 85 12.06 4.35 -9.44
CA LEU A 85 11.69 5.38 -8.47
C LEU A 85 10.97 6.54 -9.13
N TYR A 86 11.44 7.00 -10.28
CA TYR A 86 10.84 8.10 -11.05
C TYR A 86 9.38 7.77 -11.43
N ILE A 87 9.14 6.61 -12.06
CA ILE A 87 7.80 6.16 -12.44
C ILE A 87 6.86 6.14 -11.23
N ARG A 88 7.34 5.65 -10.09
CA ARG A 88 6.52 5.53 -8.88
C ARG A 88 6.25 6.85 -8.18
N ILE A 89 7.24 7.73 -8.13
CA ILE A 89 7.07 9.07 -7.54
C ILE A 89 6.08 9.86 -8.40
N PHE A 90 6.17 9.72 -9.72
CA PHE A 90 5.23 10.38 -10.62
C PHE A 90 3.80 9.88 -10.43
N ALA A 91 3.59 8.55 -10.39
CA ALA A 91 2.27 7.94 -10.27
C ALA A 91 1.64 8.11 -8.87
N TYR A 92 2.42 7.90 -7.80
CA TYR A 92 1.89 7.77 -6.43
C TYR A 92 2.48 8.79 -5.44
N GLY A 93 3.26 9.76 -5.91
CA GLY A 93 3.93 10.74 -5.08
C GLY A 93 5.12 10.20 -4.29
N LEU A 94 5.77 11.09 -3.54
CA LEU A 94 6.89 10.76 -2.69
C LEU A 94 6.39 10.20 -1.35
N THR A 95 7.00 9.11 -0.89
CA THR A 95 6.79 8.54 0.45
C THR A 95 8.10 8.45 1.20
N SER A 96 8.07 8.32 2.53
CA SER A 96 9.29 8.20 3.35
C SER A 96 10.20 7.07 2.88
N MET A 97 9.64 5.93 2.47
CA MET A 97 10.42 4.79 1.95
C MET A 97 11.09 5.11 0.61
N ARG A 98 10.43 5.87 -0.27
CA ARG A 98 11.02 6.31 -1.55
C ARG A 98 12.11 7.37 -1.31
N TYR A 99 11.90 8.27 -0.35
CA TYR A 99 12.90 9.24 0.07
C TYR A 99 14.17 8.56 0.59
N ILE A 100 14.05 7.59 1.51
CA ILE A 100 15.17 6.78 2.00
C ILE A 100 15.88 6.07 0.84
N SER A 101 15.12 5.51 -0.10
CA SER A 101 15.69 4.83 -1.27
C SER A 101 16.53 5.76 -2.14
N ILE A 102 16.11 7.02 -2.32
CA ILE A 102 16.88 8.06 -3.02
C ILE A 102 18.18 8.35 -2.24
N ALA A 103 18.09 8.57 -0.94
CA ALA A 103 19.25 8.86 -0.10
C ALA A 103 20.28 7.71 -0.13
N CYS A 104 19.80 6.46 -0.01
CA CYS A 104 20.64 5.27 -0.13
C CYS A 104 21.27 5.12 -1.53
N MET A 105 20.52 5.42 -2.60
CA MET A 105 21.03 5.38 -3.97
C MET A 105 22.13 6.43 -4.17
N ILE A 106 21.95 7.66 -3.68
CA ILE A 106 22.99 8.72 -3.75
C ILE A 106 24.26 8.25 -3.02
N PHE A 107 24.12 7.71 -1.81
CA PHE A 107 25.26 7.15 -1.08
C PHE A 107 25.92 5.99 -1.85
N GLY A 108 25.12 5.07 -2.41
CA GLY A 108 25.61 3.96 -3.21
C GLY A 108 26.39 4.40 -4.45
N ILE A 109 25.94 5.44 -5.13
CA ILE A 109 26.65 6.04 -6.26
C ILE A 109 28.02 6.59 -5.79
N CYS A 110 28.08 7.27 -4.64
CA CYS A 110 29.35 7.76 -4.08
C CYS A 110 30.33 6.60 -3.78
N VAL A 111 29.81 5.48 -3.23
CA VAL A 111 30.63 4.28 -2.97
C VAL A 111 31.11 3.62 -4.26
N ALA A 112 30.22 3.50 -5.28
CA ALA A 112 30.57 2.93 -6.59
C ALA A 112 31.65 3.75 -7.30
N ILE A 113 31.50 5.06 -7.35
CA ILE A 113 32.49 5.98 -7.91
C ILE A 113 33.82 5.85 -7.17
N SER A 114 33.77 5.78 -5.84
CA SER A 114 35.00 5.59 -5.04
C SER A 114 35.69 4.25 -5.34
N GLY A 115 34.93 3.19 -5.59
CA GLY A 115 35.46 1.88 -5.98
C GLY A 115 36.11 1.90 -7.37
N ILE A 116 35.47 2.55 -8.33
CA ILE A 116 35.95 2.66 -9.72
C ILE A 116 37.27 3.42 -9.80
N PHE A 117 37.30 4.59 -9.17
CA PHE A 117 38.45 5.52 -9.29
C PHE A 117 39.47 5.38 -8.15
N GLY A 118 39.16 4.63 -7.10
CA GLY A 118 40.04 4.49 -5.91
C GLY A 118 40.18 5.76 -5.09
N ILE A 119 39.21 6.69 -5.20
CA ILE A 119 39.21 8.02 -4.56
C ILE A 119 38.15 8.10 -3.47
N PHE A 120 38.29 9.10 -2.59
CA PHE A 120 37.26 9.46 -1.59
C PHE A 120 36.95 8.45 -0.47
N ALA A 121 37.65 7.30 -0.37
CA ALA A 121 37.36 6.29 0.66
C ALA A 121 37.23 6.89 2.08
N ARG A 122 38.12 7.85 2.45
CA ARG A 122 38.08 8.53 3.74
C ARG A 122 36.93 9.52 3.90
N LYS A 123 36.34 9.98 2.79
CA LYS A 123 35.25 10.96 2.78
C LYS A 123 33.85 10.29 2.73
N LEU A 124 33.79 8.99 2.51
CA LEU A 124 32.50 8.27 2.43
C LEU A 124 31.77 8.22 3.78
N LEU A 125 32.49 8.00 4.88
CA LEU A 125 31.87 8.01 6.20
C LEU A 125 31.30 9.38 6.59
N PRO A 126 32.08 10.49 6.47
CA PRO A 126 31.49 11.84 6.59
C PRO A 126 30.32 12.09 5.67
N ALA A 127 30.38 11.64 4.40
CA ALA A 127 29.27 11.79 3.45
C ALA A 127 28.02 11.05 3.92
N ALA A 128 28.15 9.83 4.42
CA ALA A 128 27.03 9.09 5.01
C ALA A 128 26.41 9.85 6.20
N ILE A 129 27.24 10.36 7.10
CA ILE A 129 26.78 11.16 8.25
C ILE A 129 26.04 12.41 7.77
N VAL A 130 26.56 13.12 6.79
CA VAL A 130 25.89 14.30 6.21
C VAL A 130 24.55 13.94 5.61
N ILE A 131 24.46 12.85 4.82
CA ILE A 131 23.20 12.38 4.23
C ILE A 131 22.18 12.07 5.33
N VAL A 132 22.59 11.35 6.39
CA VAL A 132 21.69 11.01 7.51
C VAL A 132 21.23 12.26 8.23
N LEU A 133 22.15 13.16 8.62
CA LEU A 133 21.80 14.41 9.32
C LEU A 133 20.90 15.30 8.46
N PHE A 134 21.18 15.41 7.15
CA PHE A 134 20.36 16.15 6.23
C PHE A 134 18.94 15.56 6.13
N SER A 135 18.84 14.24 6.03
CA SER A 135 17.57 13.52 5.90
C SER A 135 16.75 13.48 7.20
N THR A 136 17.31 13.84 8.34
CA THR A 136 16.62 13.78 9.64
C THR A 136 16.42 15.15 10.29
N LEU A 137 17.42 16.04 10.23
CA LEU A 137 17.40 17.28 11.01
C LEU A 137 17.01 18.53 10.20
N THR A 138 17.05 18.47 8.88
CA THR A 138 16.70 19.65 8.05
C THR A 138 15.19 19.67 7.73
N PRO A 139 14.62 20.82 7.32
CA PRO A 139 13.26 20.88 6.78
C PRO A 139 13.03 19.99 5.54
N LEU A 140 14.12 19.54 4.90
CA LEU A 140 14.09 18.60 3.78
C LEU A 140 14.22 17.16 4.27
N ASN A 141 13.63 16.83 5.42
CA ASN A 141 13.72 15.51 6.05
C ASN A 141 12.73 14.49 5.45
N LEU A 142 12.91 13.24 5.87
CA LEU A 142 12.15 12.09 5.41
C LEU A 142 10.67 12.07 5.84
N ILE A 143 10.25 12.96 6.75
CA ILE A 143 8.87 13.10 7.21
C ILE A 143 8.19 14.26 6.47
N ASP A 144 8.82 15.43 6.49
CA ASP A 144 8.22 16.67 6.02
C ASP A 144 8.10 16.73 4.50
N VAL A 145 9.15 16.34 3.75
CA VAL A 145 9.12 16.41 2.28
C VAL A 145 8.08 15.48 1.68
N PRO A 146 8.00 14.20 2.07
CA PRO A 146 6.93 13.34 1.59
C PRO A 146 5.53 13.80 2.03
N ALA A 147 5.37 14.25 3.28
CA ALA A 147 4.09 14.77 3.74
C ALA A 147 3.65 16.00 2.95
N TYR A 148 4.57 16.88 2.60
CA TYR A 148 4.29 18.05 1.78
C TYR A 148 3.87 17.67 0.35
N ASP A 149 4.59 16.76 -0.31
CA ASP A 149 4.25 16.26 -1.66
C ASP A 149 2.87 15.62 -1.67
N GLN A 150 2.60 14.70 -0.75
CA GLN A 150 1.30 14.03 -0.64
C GLN A 150 0.18 15.01 -0.27
N GLY A 151 0.46 15.97 0.61
CA GLY A 151 -0.51 16.98 1.01
C GLY A 151 -0.89 17.91 -0.14
N MET A 152 0.07 18.31 -0.97
CA MET A 152 -0.21 19.13 -2.16
C MET A 152 -1.02 18.36 -3.21
N ARG A 153 -0.73 17.08 -3.42
CA ARG A 153 -1.51 16.21 -4.31
C ARG A 153 -2.95 16.04 -3.80
N LEU A 154 -3.11 15.74 -2.51
CA LEU A 154 -4.43 15.66 -1.87
C LEU A 154 -5.19 16.97 -2.03
N LYS A 155 -4.56 18.08 -1.66
CA LYS A 155 -5.16 19.42 -1.74
C LYS A 155 -5.62 19.75 -3.16
N PHE A 156 -4.80 19.45 -4.17
CA PHE A 156 -5.16 19.69 -5.57
C PHE A 156 -6.46 18.96 -5.96
N VAL A 157 -6.60 17.69 -5.60
CA VAL A 157 -7.81 16.92 -5.94
C VAL A 157 -9.01 17.40 -5.11
N VAL A 158 -8.83 17.68 -3.82
CA VAL A 158 -9.88 18.20 -2.93
C VAL A 158 -10.43 19.53 -3.45
N GLU A 159 -9.55 20.44 -3.89
CA GLU A 159 -9.95 21.73 -4.46
C GLU A 159 -10.61 21.59 -5.85
N LYS A 160 -10.03 20.76 -6.72
CA LYS A 160 -10.54 20.50 -8.08
C LYS A 160 -11.98 20.02 -8.07
N TYR A 161 -12.34 19.14 -7.16
CA TYR A 161 -13.68 18.57 -7.07
C TYR A 161 -14.54 19.23 -5.98
N GLY A 162 -14.00 20.16 -5.21
CA GLY A 162 -14.71 20.84 -4.14
C GLY A 162 -15.18 19.88 -3.05
N ILE A 163 -14.37 18.85 -2.74
CA ILE A 163 -14.70 17.78 -1.79
C ILE A 163 -14.93 18.35 -0.37
N VAL A 164 -14.16 19.36 0.01
CA VAL A 164 -14.32 20.05 1.30
C VAL A 164 -14.77 21.48 1.04
N LYS A 165 -15.99 21.84 1.47
CA LYS A 165 -16.53 23.19 1.40
C LYS A 165 -17.12 23.58 2.77
N ASN A 166 -16.65 24.69 3.33
CA ASN A 166 -17.14 25.23 4.61
C ASN A 166 -17.17 24.19 5.75
N GLY A 167 -16.18 23.28 5.80
CA GLY A 167 -16.11 22.24 6.82
C GLY A 167 -16.99 21.00 6.58
N THR A 168 -17.81 21.01 5.52
CA THR A 168 -18.61 19.86 5.10
C THR A 168 -17.88 19.08 3.99
N VAL A 169 -17.94 17.75 4.06
CA VAL A 169 -17.36 16.84 3.08
C VAL A 169 -18.44 16.33 2.15
N SER A 170 -18.20 16.45 0.84
CA SER A 170 -19.05 15.88 -0.21
C SER A 170 -18.19 15.07 -1.17
N VAL A 171 -18.58 13.83 -1.44
CA VAL A 171 -17.87 12.98 -2.39
C VAL A 171 -18.45 13.20 -3.79
N PRO A 172 -17.65 13.64 -4.78
CA PRO A 172 -18.15 13.89 -6.13
C PRO A 172 -18.43 12.57 -6.87
N MET A 173 -19.56 12.51 -7.58
CA MET A 173 -19.93 11.33 -8.38
C MET A 173 -19.05 11.13 -9.62
N ASN A 174 -18.40 12.18 -10.13
CA ASN A 174 -17.66 12.19 -11.39
C ASN A 174 -16.14 12.43 -11.20
N ILE A 175 -15.55 11.75 -10.23
CA ILE A 175 -14.08 11.78 -10.08
C ILE A 175 -13.44 10.86 -11.13
N THR A 176 -12.35 11.31 -11.76
CA THR A 176 -11.61 10.45 -12.69
C THR A 176 -10.88 9.36 -11.92
N SER A 177 -10.68 8.18 -12.53
CA SER A 177 -9.99 7.06 -11.87
C SER A 177 -8.55 7.41 -11.44
N GLU A 178 -7.89 8.33 -12.16
CA GLU A 178 -6.56 8.82 -11.83
C GLU A 178 -6.58 9.73 -10.59
N ASP A 179 -7.51 10.69 -10.53
CA ASP A 179 -7.65 11.57 -9.36
C ASP A 179 -8.14 10.80 -8.14
N GLU A 180 -8.99 9.78 -8.31
CA GLU A 180 -9.42 8.89 -7.23
C GLU A 180 -8.22 8.12 -6.63
N LYS A 181 -7.33 7.58 -7.48
CA LYS A 181 -6.09 6.93 -7.02
C LYS A 181 -5.18 7.90 -6.25
N ILE A 182 -5.03 9.14 -6.74
CA ILE A 182 -4.26 10.17 -6.05
C ILE A 182 -4.91 10.49 -4.70
N LEU A 183 -6.21 10.70 -4.66
CA LEU A 183 -6.97 11.01 -3.45
C LEU A 183 -6.80 9.91 -2.39
N LYS A 184 -7.05 8.64 -2.77
CA LYS A 184 -6.93 7.47 -1.90
C LYS A 184 -5.51 7.28 -1.39
N SER A 185 -4.50 7.29 -2.28
CA SER A 185 -3.10 7.06 -1.89
C SER A 185 -2.54 8.18 -1.03
N SER A 186 -2.85 9.45 -1.34
CA SER A 186 -2.35 10.59 -0.58
C SER A 186 -3.02 10.70 0.78
N PHE A 187 -4.32 10.46 0.87
CA PHE A 187 -5.04 10.45 2.15
C PHE A 187 -4.56 9.30 3.05
N SER A 188 -4.47 8.07 2.52
CA SER A 188 -3.98 6.92 3.27
C SER A 188 -2.55 7.13 3.81
N TYR A 189 -1.68 7.76 3.00
CA TYR A 189 -0.34 8.12 3.46
C TYR A 189 -0.36 9.15 4.59
N LEU A 190 -1.16 10.21 4.46
CA LEU A 190 -1.20 11.32 5.41
C LEU A 190 -1.90 10.95 6.71
N SER A 191 -2.97 10.16 6.66
CA SER A 191 -3.71 9.73 7.85
C SER A 191 -2.85 8.90 8.82
N GLY A 192 -1.81 8.22 8.32
CA GLY A 192 -0.84 7.46 9.11
C GLY A 192 0.46 8.18 9.46
N ASN A 193 0.62 9.48 9.10
CA ASN A 193 1.88 10.19 9.25
C ASN A 193 1.76 11.46 10.10
N GLU A 194 2.79 11.72 10.92
CA GLU A 194 2.86 12.89 11.82
C GLU A 194 2.84 14.25 11.10
N GLY A 195 3.20 14.29 9.81
CA GLY A 195 3.18 15.52 8.99
C GLY A 195 1.79 15.98 8.53
N ALA A 196 0.76 15.17 8.76
CA ALA A 196 -0.61 15.43 8.31
C ALA A 196 -1.25 16.71 8.89
N TRP A 197 -0.85 17.10 10.10
CA TRP A 197 -1.35 18.31 10.79
C TRP A 197 -1.16 19.62 10.00
N ARG A 198 -0.23 19.63 9.04
CA ARG A 198 0.03 20.79 8.16
C ARG A 198 -1.08 21.02 7.13
N PHE A 199 -1.95 20.05 6.93
CA PHE A 199 -3.05 20.10 5.97
C PHE A 199 -4.40 19.97 6.67
N PRO A 200 -5.08 21.10 6.96
CA PRO A 200 -6.35 21.09 7.69
C PRO A 200 -7.42 20.20 7.03
N CYS A 201 -7.40 20.08 5.70
CA CYS A 201 -8.32 19.19 4.98
C CYS A 201 -8.20 17.72 5.40
N VAL A 202 -7.01 17.25 5.80
CA VAL A 202 -6.80 15.85 6.24
C VAL A 202 -7.65 15.57 7.48
N LYS A 203 -7.67 16.48 8.45
CA LYS A 203 -8.49 16.34 9.66
C LYS A 203 -9.98 16.28 9.31
N THR A 204 -10.46 17.23 8.51
CA THR A 204 -11.87 17.27 8.08
C THR A 204 -12.28 16.00 7.33
N LEU A 205 -11.39 15.48 6.46
CA LEU A 205 -11.63 14.24 5.74
C LEU A 205 -11.61 13.01 6.67
N SER A 206 -10.71 12.97 7.66
CA SER A 206 -10.61 11.86 8.61
C SER A 206 -11.78 11.80 9.60
N GLU A 207 -12.48 12.91 9.84
CA GLU A 207 -13.67 12.96 10.68
C GLU A 207 -14.97 12.64 9.92
N SER A 208 -14.90 12.51 8.58
CA SER A 208 -16.06 12.27 7.72
C SER A 208 -16.28 10.78 7.46
N THR A 209 -17.38 10.24 7.95
CA THR A 209 -17.82 8.86 7.67
C THR A 209 -18.01 8.62 6.17
N LEU A 210 -18.65 9.55 5.46
CA LEU A 210 -18.85 9.48 3.99
C LEU A 210 -17.53 9.37 3.22
N PHE A 211 -16.49 10.08 3.67
CA PHE A 211 -15.19 10.03 3.03
C PHE A 211 -14.46 8.71 3.33
N HIS A 212 -14.56 8.21 4.56
CA HIS A 212 -14.02 6.90 4.91
C HIS A 212 -14.67 5.79 4.07
N GLU A 213 -15.97 5.81 3.94
CA GLU A 213 -16.69 4.86 3.06
C GLU A 213 -16.18 4.92 1.62
N PHE A 214 -16.00 6.13 1.07
CA PHE A 214 -15.48 6.32 -0.28
C PHE A 214 -14.05 5.81 -0.44
N ILE A 215 -13.17 6.08 0.53
CA ILE A 215 -11.75 5.67 0.48
C ILE A 215 -11.60 4.15 0.56
N TYR A 216 -12.36 3.51 1.44
CA TYR A 216 -12.26 2.08 1.70
C TYR A 216 -13.20 1.23 0.85
N SER A 217 -14.12 1.84 0.09
CA SER A 217 -14.84 1.16 -0.98
C SER A 217 -13.86 0.83 -2.12
N GLU A 218 -13.11 -0.25 -2.01
CA GLU A 218 -12.23 -0.70 -3.07
C GLU A 218 -13.05 -1.25 -4.23
N LYS A 219 -13.04 -0.53 -5.34
CA LYS A 219 -13.25 -1.08 -6.67
C LYS A 219 -11.89 -1.52 -7.23
N GLU A 220 -11.31 -2.57 -6.70
CA GLU A 220 -10.41 -3.39 -7.52
C GLU A 220 -11.30 -4.14 -8.53
N ASP A 221 -10.90 -4.18 -9.80
CA ASP A 221 -11.63 -4.92 -10.84
C ASP A 221 -11.91 -6.35 -10.34
N GLY A 222 -13.19 -6.63 -10.07
CA GLY A 222 -13.65 -7.93 -9.57
C GLY A 222 -13.74 -8.10 -8.06
N LYS A 223 -13.37 -7.11 -7.23
CA LYS A 223 -13.52 -7.19 -5.76
C LYS A 223 -14.49 -6.16 -5.24
N LEU A 224 -15.37 -6.58 -4.35
CA LEU A 224 -16.25 -5.73 -3.55
C LEU A 224 -15.92 -5.94 -2.08
N ASN A 225 -15.61 -4.87 -1.37
CA ASN A 225 -15.46 -4.89 0.08
C ASN A 225 -16.35 -3.81 0.68
N LEU A 226 -17.35 -4.22 1.48
CA LEU A 226 -18.23 -3.36 2.22
C LEU A 226 -18.07 -3.70 3.70
N THR A 227 -17.66 -2.72 4.51
CA THR A 227 -17.50 -2.90 5.97
C THR A 227 -18.25 -1.80 6.69
N HIS A 228 -19.06 -2.18 7.68
CA HIS A 228 -19.76 -1.24 8.55
C HIS A 228 -19.77 -1.73 10.00
N THR A 229 -19.42 -0.84 10.93
CA THR A 229 -19.48 -1.14 12.36
C THR A 229 -20.80 -0.65 12.94
N TRP A 230 -21.66 -1.59 13.34
CA TRP A 230 -22.94 -1.26 13.96
C TRP A 230 -22.74 -0.82 15.42
N ASN A 231 -22.97 0.45 15.70
CA ASN A 231 -23.01 0.94 17.08
C ASN A 231 -24.33 0.59 17.77
N THR A 232 -25.41 0.54 17.01
CA THR A 232 -26.75 0.13 17.47
C THR A 232 -27.48 -0.57 16.34
N ILE A 233 -28.20 -1.64 16.68
CA ILE A 233 -29.10 -2.37 15.77
C ILE A 233 -30.51 -2.29 16.33
N SER A 234 -31.46 -1.87 15.50
CA SER A 234 -32.87 -1.88 15.92
C SER A 234 -33.41 -3.30 15.89
N VAL A 235 -33.70 -3.83 17.04
CA VAL A 235 -34.31 -5.17 17.23
C VAL A 235 -35.82 -5.10 17.44
N SER A 236 -36.44 -3.93 17.27
CA SER A 236 -37.87 -3.74 17.46
C SER A 236 -38.69 -4.65 16.53
N GLY A 237 -39.51 -5.50 17.10
CA GLY A 237 -40.33 -6.46 16.35
C GLY A 237 -39.65 -7.79 16.03
N TYR A 238 -38.38 -7.97 16.45
CA TYR A 238 -37.63 -9.22 16.36
C TYR A 238 -37.30 -9.72 17.79
N ASN A 239 -37.29 -11.00 18.00
CA ASN A 239 -37.08 -11.57 19.32
C ASN A 239 -35.89 -12.54 19.40
N ARG A 240 -35.22 -12.78 18.26
CA ARG A 240 -33.99 -13.57 18.19
C ARG A 240 -32.96 -12.90 17.29
N MET A 241 -31.69 -13.10 17.66
CA MET A 241 -30.54 -12.58 16.88
C MET A 241 -29.46 -13.65 16.82
N TYR A 242 -29.05 -14.01 15.62
CA TYR A 242 -27.99 -14.96 15.33
C TYR A 242 -26.82 -14.27 14.65
N MET A 243 -25.60 -14.50 15.16
CA MET A 243 -24.39 -14.00 14.54
C MET A 243 -23.90 -14.99 13.49
N PHE A 244 -23.39 -14.49 12.38
CA PHE A 244 -22.75 -15.31 11.37
C PHE A 244 -21.43 -14.68 10.92
N ASP A 245 -20.48 -15.55 10.53
CA ASP A 245 -19.17 -15.18 10.00
C ASP A 245 -18.72 -16.34 9.08
N GLU A 246 -19.10 -16.28 7.79
CA GLU A 246 -19.09 -17.45 6.92
C GLU A 246 -18.55 -17.16 5.52
N TYR A 247 -17.83 -18.13 4.99
CA TYR A 247 -17.56 -18.22 3.56
C TYR A 247 -18.75 -18.81 2.82
N VAL A 248 -19.32 -18.02 1.92
CA VAL A 248 -20.50 -18.42 1.15
C VAL A 248 -20.14 -19.48 0.12
N LYS A 249 -20.87 -20.61 0.12
CA LYS A 249 -20.73 -21.71 -0.84
C LYS A 249 -21.89 -21.70 -1.82
N ASN A 250 -21.60 -21.79 -3.11
CA ASN A 250 -22.60 -21.81 -4.16
C ASN A 250 -23.59 -20.61 -4.10
N ASN A 251 -23.09 -19.45 -3.67
CA ASN A 251 -23.87 -18.20 -3.50
C ASN A 251 -24.99 -18.29 -2.44
N VAL A 252 -24.96 -19.29 -1.57
CA VAL A 252 -25.91 -19.46 -0.47
C VAL A 252 -25.22 -19.23 0.87
N LEU A 253 -25.69 -18.22 1.62
CA LEU A 253 -25.34 -18.01 3.02
C LEU A 253 -26.24 -18.92 3.87
N SER A 254 -25.64 -19.77 4.68
CA SER A 254 -26.36 -20.66 5.58
C SER A 254 -26.15 -20.21 7.02
N VAL A 255 -27.18 -19.73 7.68
CA VAL A 255 -27.13 -19.29 9.08
C VAL A 255 -27.82 -20.35 9.96
N GLU A 256 -27.08 -20.86 10.94
CA GLU A 256 -27.67 -21.79 11.92
C GLU A 256 -28.55 -21.02 12.90
N THR A 257 -29.80 -21.47 13.04
CA THR A 257 -30.81 -20.92 13.96
C THR A 257 -31.36 -22.02 14.83
N GLU A 258 -32.08 -21.69 15.91
CA GLU A 258 -32.73 -22.69 16.74
C GLU A 258 -33.83 -23.49 16.01
N SER A 259 -34.40 -22.90 14.97
CA SER A 259 -35.42 -23.53 14.12
C SER A 259 -34.82 -24.37 12.99
N GLY A 260 -33.49 -24.39 12.84
CA GLY A 260 -32.77 -25.10 11.77
C GLY A 260 -31.85 -24.16 10.98
N THR A 261 -31.31 -24.65 9.85
CA THR A 261 -30.45 -23.87 9.00
C THR A 261 -31.28 -22.97 8.06
N TYR A 262 -31.05 -21.65 8.14
CA TYR A 262 -31.69 -20.68 7.29
C TYR A 262 -30.78 -20.29 6.11
N ASN A 263 -31.25 -20.48 4.88
CA ASN A 263 -30.46 -20.32 3.68
C ASN A 263 -30.88 -19.04 2.91
N VAL A 264 -29.92 -18.21 2.60
CA VAL A 264 -30.13 -16.93 1.89
C VAL A 264 -29.29 -16.87 0.63
N ASP A 265 -29.91 -16.53 -0.49
CA ASP A 265 -29.21 -16.29 -1.76
C ASP A 265 -28.53 -14.91 -1.74
N ILE A 266 -27.21 -14.92 -1.63
CA ILE A 266 -26.39 -13.70 -1.55
C ILE A 266 -26.38 -12.91 -2.86
N ASN A 267 -26.60 -13.55 -4.01
CA ASN A 267 -26.64 -12.81 -5.28
C ASN A 267 -27.79 -11.79 -5.29
N LYS A 268 -28.95 -12.14 -4.73
CA LYS A 268 -30.09 -11.21 -4.63
C LYS A 268 -29.74 -10.00 -3.77
N TYR A 269 -29.07 -10.24 -2.65
CA TYR A 269 -28.56 -9.15 -1.81
C TYR A 269 -27.57 -8.26 -2.58
N LEU A 270 -26.59 -8.85 -3.27
CA LEU A 270 -25.59 -8.09 -4.03
C LEU A 270 -26.21 -7.25 -5.15
N GLU A 271 -27.22 -7.78 -5.83
CA GLU A 271 -27.98 -7.02 -6.84
C GLU A 271 -28.77 -5.85 -6.23
N GLU A 272 -29.39 -6.03 -5.08
CA GLU A 272 -30.08 -4.97 -4.36
C GLU A 272 -29.13 -3.92 -3.81
N ALA A 273 -28.02 -4.34 -3.21
CA ALA A 273 -26.97 -3.46 -2.70
C ALA A 273 -26.33 -2.60 -3.83
N ASP A 274 -26.25 -3.13 -5.06
CA ASP A 274 -25.76 -2.38 -6.22
C ASP A 274 -26.80 -1.36 -6.71
N LYS A 275 -28.11 -1.67 -6.70
CA LYS A 275 -29.18 -0.72 -7.04
C LYS A 275 -29.23 0.50 -6.11
N VAL A 276 -28.86 0.32 -4.84
CA VAL A 276 -28.82 1.39 -3.82
C VAL A 276 -27.43 1.96 -3.60
N LYS A 277 -26.53 1.81 -4.54
CA LYS A 277 -25.11 2.25 -4.48
C LYS A 277 -24.92 3.73 -4.13
N ASN A 278 -25.90 4.57 -4.41
CA ASN A 278 -25.88 6.00 -4.12
C ASN A 278 -26.47 6.35 -2.74
N LYS A 279 -26.90 5.36 -1.96
CA LYS A 279 -27.45 5.54 -0.63
C LYS A 279 -26.37 5.32 0.44
N ASN A 280 -26.73 5.64 1.69
CA ASN A 280 -25.88 5.43 2.86
C ASN A 280 -25.48 3.94 2.98
N ILE A 281 -24.26 3.65 3.44
CA ILE A 281 -23.74 2.30 3.62
C ILE A 281 -24.63 1.47 4.53
N GLU A 282 -25.19 2.07 5.60
CA GLU A 282 -26.14 1.40 6.49
C GLU A 282 -27.30 0.78 5.74
N GLU A 283 -27.89 1.52 4.77
CA GLU A 283 -29.01 1.01 3.96
C GLU A 283 -28.58 -0.12 3.03
N ARG A 284 -27.30 -0.14 2.63
CA ARG A 284 -26.72 -1.19 1.78
C ARG A 284 -26.37 -2.45 2.56
N MET A 285 -26.08 -2.30 3.84
CA MET A 285 -25.70 -3.40 4.75
C MET A 285 -26.89 -4.03 5.45
N ILE A 286 -28.11 -3.55 5.17
CA ILE A 286 -29.36 -4.12 5.67
C ILE A 286 -30.07 -4.82 4.52
N TYR A 287 -30.41 -6.09 4.70
CA TYR A 287 -31.15 -6.87 3.70
C TYR A 287 -32.36 -7.54 4.33
N LYS A 288 -33.55 -7.12 3.90
CA LYS A 288 -34.80 -7.76 4.32
C LYS A 288 -35.05 -8.98 3.45
N VAL A 289 -34.88 -10.17 4.03
CA VAL A 289 -35.02 -11.43 3.32
C VAL A 289 -36.49 -11.77 3.12
N ASP A 290 -37.31 -11.63 4.19
CA ASP A 290 -38.75 -11.84 4.19
C ASP A 290 -39.42 -11.02 5.33
N GLU A 291 -40.70 -11.31 5.65
CA GLU A 291 -41.42 -10.57 6.69
C GLU A 291 -40.93 -10.87 8.12
N ASN A 292 -40.25 -11.98 8.30
CA ASN A 292 -39.78 -12.45 9.60
C ASN A 292 -38.26 -12.38 9.77
N HIS A 293 -37.52 -12.20 8.69
CA HIS A 293 -36.05 -12.24 8.71
C HIS A 293 -35.42 -11.00 8.07
N ILE A 294 -34.46 -10.42 8.77
CA ILE A 294 -33.63 -9.32 8.30
C ILE A 294 -32.16 -9.60 8.61
N LEU A 295 -31.29 -9.34 7.63
CA LEU A 295 -29.86 -9.44 7.77
C LEU A 295 -29.23 -8.05 7.93
N TYR A 296 -28.35 -7.95 8.90
CA TYR A 296 -27.45 -6.82 9.11
C TYR A 296 -26.02 -7.30 8.83
N PHE A 297 -25.45 -6.91 7.71
CA PHE A 297 -24.08 -7.25 7.40
C PHE A 297 -23.10 -6.31 8.10
N SER A 298 -22.03 -6.84 8.68
CA SER A 298 -20.91 -6.08 9.22
C SER A 298 -19.75 -6.03 8.24
N ASP A 299 -19.52 -7.13 7.51
CA ASP A 299 -18.52 -7.22 6.46
C ASP A 299 -19.04 -8.05 5.28
N VAL A 300 -18.80 -7.57 4.06
CA VAL A 300 -19.15 -8.27 2.82
C VAL A 300 -17.96 -8.16 1.88
N TYR A 301 -17.24 -9.24 1.71
CA TYR A 301 -16.11 -9.36 0.81
C TYR A 301 -16.45 -10.28 -0.35
N VAL A 302 -16.29 -9.79 -1.58
CA VAL A 302 -16.50 -10.56 -2.82
C VAL A 302 -15.27 -10.43 -3.68
N ASP A 303 -14.63 -11.55 -4.02
CA ASP A 303 -13.52 -11.63 -4.98
C ASP A 303 -13.96 -12.44 -6.20
N LYS A 304 -13.97 -11.81 -7.37
CA LYS A 304 -14.37 -12.41 -8.67
C LYS A 304 -13.17 -12.69 -9.59
N SER A 305 -11.92 -12.64 -9.07
CA SER A 305 -10.71 -12.65 -9.93
C SER A 305 -10.43 -13.99 -10.62
N GLU A 306 -10.49 -15.13 -9.93
CA GLU A 306 -10.28 -16.47 -10.52
C GLU A 306 -11.38 -17.44 -10.10
N ASP A 307 -11.61 -17.59 -8.79
CA ASP A 307 -12.74 -18.31 -8.21
C ASP A 307 -13.57 -17.32 -7.39
N ILE A 308 -14.89 -17.30 -7.59
CA ILE A 308 -15.77 -16.42 -6.83
C ILE A 308 -15.72 -16.82 -5.36
N LYS A 309 -15.07 -15.98 -4.55
CA LYS A 309 -15.03 -16.12 -3.09
C LYS A 309 -15.86 -15.02 -2.47
N ILE A 310 -16.84 -15.41 -1.69
CA ILE A 310 -17.69 -14.49 -0.95
C ILE A 310 -17.53 -14.82 0.53
N HIS A 311 -17.17 -13.82 1.32
CA HIS A 311 -17.14 -13.89 2.77
C HIS A 311 -18.07 -12.85 3.33
N VAL A 312 -18.91 -13.22 4.29
CA VAL A 312 -19.87 -12.32 4.93
C VAL A 312 -19.90 -12.53 6.42
N SER A 313 -19.98 -11.45 7.18
CA SER A 313 -20.25 -11.50 8.60
C SER A 313 -21.36 -10.52 8.99
N GLY A 314 -22.06 -10.81 10.08
CA GLY A 314 -23.14 -9.96 10.54
C GLY A 314 -24.13 -10.65 11.47
N PHE A 315 -25.38 -10.17 11.41
CA PHE A 315 -26.45 -10.63 12.30
C PHE A 315 -27.71 -10.93 11.50
N LEU A 316 -28.34 -12.08 11.78
CA LEU A 316 -29.70 -12.42 11.33
C LEU A 316 -30.67 -12.15 12.49
N LEU A 317 -31.65 -11.28 12.27
CA LEU A 317 -32.75 -11.06 13.18
C LEU A 317 -33.96 -11.89 12.72
N GLU A 318 -34.54 -12.63 13.63
CA GLU A 318 -35.72 -13.49 13.41
C GLU A 318 -36.89 -13.04 14.28
N LYS A 319 -38.05 -12.91 13.67
CA LYS A 319 -39.31 -12.69 14.34
C LYS A 319 -40.00 -14.03 14.56
N GLN A 320 -40.10 -14.45 15.80
CA GLN A 320 -40.86 -15.66 16.14
C GLN A 320 -42.36 -15.37 16.02
N LEU A 321 -43.05 -16.10 15.16
CA LEU A 321 -44.52 -16.14 15.20
C LEU A 321 -44.88 -16.79 16.53
N GLU A 322 -45.59 -16.06 17.40
CA GLU A 322 -46.23 -16.70 18.56
C GLU A 322 -47.11 -17.81 18.03
N ALA A 323 -46.81 -19.04 18.45
CA ALA A 323 -47.70 -20.18 18.19
C ALA A 323 -49.02 -19.87 18.88
N LEU A 324 -50.04 -19.58 18.08
CA LEU A 324 -51.44 -19.50 18.54
C LEU A 324 -51.90 -20.86 19.06
#